data_0df9babbf73a36d94896d98b02911978
#
_entry.id   0df9babbf73a36d94896d98b02911978
#
_cell.length_a   1.000
_cell.length_b   1.000
_cell.length_c   1.000
_cell.angle_alpha   90.00
_cell.angle_beta   90.00
_cell.angle_gamma   90.00
#
_symmetry.space_group_name_H-M   'P 1'
#
loop_
_entity.id
_entity.type
_entity.pdbx_description
1 polymer ?
#
loop_
_entity_poly.entity_id
_entity_poly.type
_entity_poly.pdbx_seq_one_letter_code
_entity_poly.pdbx_strand_id
1 'polypeptide(L)'
;GSNNRAIIFGAPGPRHEVPIQHSYEISKEAIPLSEALALCEASDLSISSESEWQLAYDRGLIREGKDIEVLEDRISSSYWGKVCDGRAFLTEGSSLEICREWVRNKATPRYLPPTASVRKLARMVRRGSRDKNPIAPRLPKSPPTRRILLEEISIIILLGIIPSFLWAHFNASPGYIESGWPGLILGGVILGILSGLFWRPKQPTWWA
;
A
#
# COMPACT_ATOMS: atom_id res chain seq x y z
N GLY A 1 -3.92 1.77 -1.28
CA GLY A 1 -2.66 1.10 -1.61
C GLY A 1 -1.65 2.00 -2.31
N SER A 2 -0.41 1.56 -2.43
CA SER A 2 0.71 2.32 -3.01
C SER A 2 1.17 1.72 -4.35
N ASN A 3 1.67 2.60 -5.24
CA ASN A 3 2.36 2.20 -6.45
C ASN A 3 3.89 2.09 -6.25
N ASN A 4 4.40 2.57 -5.11
CA ASN A 4 5.81 2.50 -4.79
C ASN A 4 6.18 1.11 -4.27
N ARG A 5 7.14 0.45 -4.92
CA ARG A 5 7.63 -0.90 -4.59
C ARG A 5 9.03 -0.91 -4.00
N ALA A 6 9.63 0.26 -3.79
CA ALA A 6 10.94 0.32 -3.16
C ALA A 6 10.90 -0.37 -1.79
N ILE A 7 11.92 -1.13 -1.44
CA ILE A 7 11.91 -1.93 -0.19
C ILE A 7 11.90 -1.02 1.03
N ILE A 8 12.72 0.04 1.03
CA ILE A 8 12.89 0.92 2.18
C ILE A 8 11.74 1.93 2.30
N PHE A 9 11.24 2.44 1.18
CA PHE A 9 10.21 3.49 1.14
C PHE A 9 8.89 3.01 0.55
N GLY A 10 8.75 1.71 0.38
CA GLY A 10 7.52 1.10 -0.12
C GLY A 10 6.41 1.12 0.93
N ALA A 11 5.18 1.13 0.45
CA ALA A 11 4.00 0.92 1.27
C ALA A 11 3.18 -0.20 0.64
N PRO A 12 2.29 -0.86 1.41
CA PRO A 12 1.47 -1.94 0.89
C PRO A 12 0.79 -1.59 -0.43
N GLY A 13 0.99 -2.42 -1.43
CA GLY A 13 0.42 -2.29 -2.77
C GLY A 13 -0.49 -3.44 -3.11
N PRO A 14 -1.07 -3.42 -4.30
CA PRO A 14 -1.02 -2.36 -5.30
C PRO A 14 -1.97 -1.19 -4.99
N ARG A 15 -1.74 -0.03 -5.64
CA ARG A 15 -2.76 1.02 -5.70
C ARG A 15 -3.89 0.53 -6.60
N HIS A 16 -5.12 0.69 -6.12
CA HIS A 16 -6.32 0.21 -6.83
C HIS A 16 -7.48 1.18 -6.60
N GLU A 17 -8.43 1.15 -7.51
CA GLU A 17 -9.69 1.86 -7.38
C GLU A 17 -10.75 0.94 -6.76
N VAL A 18 -11.63 1.53 -5.98
CA VAL A 18 -12.68 0.81 -5.27
C VAL A 18 -14.00 1.53 -5.52
N PRO A 19 -14.90 0.99 -6.35
CA PRO A 19 -16.26 1.48 -6.42
C PRO A 19 -17.01 1.11 -5.14
N ILE A 20 -17.49 2.12 -4.40
CA ILE A 20 -18.34 1.87 -3.23
C ILE A 20 -19.77 1.62 -3.72
N GLN A 21 -20.27 0.41 -3.49
CA GLN A 21 -21.55 -0.07 -4.02
C GLN A 21 -22.71 0.05 -3.01
N HIS A 22 -22.55 0.86 -1.98
CA HIS A 22 -23.57 1.10 -0.97
C HIS A 22 -23.57 2.57 -0.55
N SER A 23 -24.72 3.06 -0.14
CA SER A 23 -24.80 4.34 0.56
C SER A 23 -24.27 4.20 1.98
N TYR A 24 -23.66 5.23 2.51
CA TYR A 24 -23.23 5.26 3.89
C TYR A 24 -23.24 6.67 4.45
N GLU A 25 -23.44 6.75 5.75
CA GLU A 25 -23.27 7.96 6.56
C GLU A 25 -21.98 7.78 7.37
N ILE A 26 -21.16 8.82 7.49
CA ILE A 26 -19.92 8.80 8.27
C ILE A 26 -19.91 9.94 9.31
N SER A 27 -19.38 9.65 10.49
CA SER A 27 -19.23 10.69 11.52
C SER A 27 -18.25 11.78 11.09
N LYS A 28 -18.63 13.06 11.27
CA LYS A 28 -17.78 14.21 10.93
C LYS A 28 -16.52 14.28 11.81
N GLU A 29 -16.61 13.79 13.02
CA GLU A 29 -15.54 13.80 14.02
C GLU A 29 -15.17 12.37 14.39
N ALA A 30 -13.90 12.17 14.69
CA ALA A 30 -13.39 10.91 15.20
C ALA A 30 -13.50 10.91 16.74
N ILE A 31 -13.85 9.77 17.31
CA ILE A 31 -13.96 9.55 18.76
C ILE A 31 -12.93 8.50 19.22
N PRO A 32 -12.66 8.38 20.53
CA PRO A 32 -11.78 7.35 21.06
C PRO A 32 -12.19 5.96 20.58
N LEU A 33 -11.20 5.14 20.16
CA LEU A 33 -11.47 3.81 19.59
C LEU A 33 -12.28 2.92 20.54
N SER A 34 -12.03 2.98 21.86
CA SER A 34 -12.79 2.21 22.85
C SER A 34 -14.27 2.58 22.88
N GLU A 35 -14.57 3.87 22.78
CA GLU A 35 -15.94 4.38 22.73
C GLU A 35 -16.61 3.99 21.39
N ALA A 36 -15.89 4.11 20.28
CA ALA A 36 -16.39 3.71 18.97
C ALA A 36 -16.75 2.21 18.94
N LEU A 37 -15.91 1.35 19.51
CA LEU A 37 -16.18 -0.08 19.59
C LEU A 37 -17.41 -0.39 20.44
N ALA A 38 -17.55 0.25 21.60
CA ALA A 38 -18.74 0.08 22.45
C ALA A 38 -20.04 0.51 21.75
N LEU A 39 -20.00 1.60 20.99
CA LEU A 39 -21.15 2.05 20.19
C LEU A 39 -21.45 1.10 19.03
N CYS A 40 -20.45 0.54 18.37
CA CYS A 40 -20.64 -0.47 17.32
C CYS A 40 -21.28 -1.75 17.87
N GLU A 41 -20.93 -2.17 19.09
CA GLU A 41 -21.54 -3.34 19.74
C GLU A 41 -23.01 -3.08 20.14
N ALA A 42 -23.35 -1.85 20.52
CA ALA A 42 -24.68 -1.46 20.98
C ALA A 42 -25.65 -1.05 19.86
N SER A 43 -25.17 -0.88 18.62
CA SER A 43 -25.96 -0.32 17.51
C SER A 43 -25.54 -0.89 16.17
N ASP A 44 -26.30 -0.59 15.11
CA ASP A 44 -25.97 -0.94 13.72
C ASP A 44 -24.96 0.05 13.11
N LEU A 45 -23.86 0.25 13.83
CA LEU A 45 -22.72 1.06 13.40
C LEU A 45 -21.49 0.19 13.23
N SER A 46 -20.57 0.64 12.39
CA SER A 46 -19.27 0.00 12.19
C SER A 46 -18.18 1.05 12.14
N ILE A 47 -16.93 0.64 12.29
CA ILE A 47 -15.78 1.53 11.98
C ILE A 47 -15.72 1.70 10.47
N SER A 48 -15.31 2.88 9.99
CA SER A 48 -15.18 3.15 8.56
C SER A 48 -14.07 2.30 7.92
N SER A 49 -14.36 1.75 6.73
CA SER A 49 -13.33 1.14 5.90
C SER A 49 -12.39 2.19 5.30
N GLU A 50 -11.22 1.77 4.82
CA GLU A 50 -10.27 2.64 4.14
C GLU A 50 -10.92 3.37 2.95
N SER A 51 -11.76 2.67 2.21
CA SER A 51 -12.42 3.21 1.01
C SER A 51 -13.49 4.24 1.36
N GLU A 52 -14.31 3.97 2.36
CA GLU A 52 -15.33 4.90 2.86
C GLU A 52 -14.71 6.17 3.44
N TRP A 53 -13.66 5.99 4.26
CA TRP A 53 -12.93 7.09 4.86
C TRP A 53 -12.29 7.98 3.79
N GLN A 54 -11.61 7.36 2.81
CA GLN A 54 -10.92 8.09 1.75
C GLN A 54 -11.89 8.90 0.89
N LEU A 55 -13.03 8.31 0.50
CA LEU A 55 -14.06 9.01 -0.26
C LEU A 55 -14.64 10.20 0.51
N ALA A 56 -14.89 10.03 1.81
CA ALA A 56 -15.37 11.10 2.66
C ALA A 56 -14.35 12.24 2.81
N TYR A 57 -13.07 11.90 2.94
CA TYR A 57 -11.97 12.86 2.98
C TYR A 57 -11.85 13.64 1.68
N ASP A 58 -11.83 12.95 0.53
CA ASP A 58 -11.69 13.57 -0.79
C ASP A 58 -12.87 14.51 -1.13
N ARG A 59 -14.04 14.25 -0.56
CA ARG A 59 -15.24 15.09 -0.68
C ARG A 59 -15.35 16.18 0.39
N GLY A 60 -14.41 16.28 1.31
CA GLY A 60 -14.46 17.27 2.41
C GLY A 60 -15.60 17.05 3.39
N LEU A 61 -16.14 15.83 3.51
CA LEU A 61 -17.28 15.51 4.40
C LEU A 61 -16.84 15.32 5.85
N ILE A 62 -15.58 15.00 6.07
CA ILE A 62 -15.01 14.78 7.41
C ILE A 62 -14.12 15.94 7.82
N ARG A 63 -14.15 16.26 9.11
CA ARG A 63 -13.27 17.29 9.68
C ARG A 63 -11.89 16.72 9.92
N GLU A 64 -10.90 17.59 9.87
CA GLU A 64 -9.54 17.30 10.24
C GLU A 64 -9.45 16.74 11.68
N GLY A 65 -8.70 15.66 11.83
CA GLY A 65 -8.40 15.05 13.12
C GLY A 65 -7.09 15.57 13.71
N LYS A 66 -6.82 15.20 14.97
CA LYS A 66 -5.59 15.59 15.68
C LYS A 66 -4.67 14.41 15.98
N ASP A 67 -5.17 13.20 15.86
CA ASP A 67 -4.51 11.97 16.29
C ASP A 67 -4.55 10.91 15.17
N ILE A 68 -4.22 9.68 15.54
CA ILE A 68 -4.25 8.54 14.63
C ILE A 68 -5.67 7.98 14.55
N GLU A 69 -6.25 7.97 13.38
CA GLU A 69 -7.55 7.37 13.12
C GLU A 69 -7.36 5.93 12.59
N VAL A 70 -7.90 4.97 13.31
CA VAL A 70 -7.90 3.53 12.94
C VAL A 70 -9.08 3.26 12.02
N LEU A 71 -8.84 2.48 10.99
CA LEU A 71 -9.84 2.01 10.04
C LEU A 71 -10.19 0.55 10.32
N GLU A 72 -11.30 0.09 9.79
CA GLU A 72 -11.73 -1.30 9.94
C GLU A 72 -10.79 -2.28 9.22
N ASP A 73 -10.12 -1.82 8.16
CA ASP A 73 -9.22 -2.65 7.34
C ASP A 73 -8.00 -3.12 8.11
N ARG A 74 -7.62 -4.38 7.86
CA ARG A 74 -6.39 -4.99 8.38
C ARG A 74 -5.63 -5.68 7.26
N ILE A 75 -4.32 -5.48 7.22
CA ILE A 75 -3.46 -5.95 6.15
C ILE A 75 -2.23 -6.67 6.71
N SER A 76 -1.87 -7.80 6.11
CA SER A 76 -0.63 -8.49 6.46
C SER A 76 0.59 -7.89 5.74
N SER A 77 0.52 -7.71 4.42
CA SER A 77 1.64 -7.18 3.61
C SER A 77 1.18 -6.47 2.34
N SER A 78 0.02 -6.81 1.80
CA SER A 78 -0.44 -6.32 0.50
C SER A 78 -1.95 -6.37 0.37
N TYR A 79 -2.50 -5.67 -0.63
CA TYR A 79 -3.92 -5.67 -0.96
C TYR A 79 -4.32 -6.76 -1.98
N TRP A 80 -3.40 -7.65 -2.38
CA TRP A 80 -3.75 -8.72 -3.32
C TRP A 80 -4.87 -9.58 -2.79
N GLY A 81 -5.87 -9.85 -3.63
CA GLY A 81 -7.08 -10.57 -3.27
C GLY A 81 -8.19 -9.73 -2.62
N LYS A 82 -7.98 -8.43 -2.38
CA LYS A 82 -9.01 -7.53 -1.84
C LYS A 82 -10.25 -7.51 -2.74
N VAL A 83 -11.41 -7.59 -2.12
CA VAL A 83 -12.69 -7.29 -2.77
C VAL A 83 -12.84 -5.78 -2.83
N CYS A 84 -13.04 -5.25 -4.04
CA CYS A 84 -13.11 -3.81 -4.28
C CYS A 84 -14.56 -3.36 -4.39
N ASP A 85 -15.27 -3.33 -3.26
CA ASP A 85 -16.68 -2.97 -3.18
C ASP A 85 -17.00 -1.98 -2.05
N GLY A 86 -15.95 -1.44 -1.42
CA GLY A 86 -16.06 -0.51 -0.30
C GLY A 86 -15.99 -1.16 1.07
N ARG A 87 -16.12 -2.49 1.17
CA ARG A 87 -15.98 -3.21 2.46
C ARG A 87 -14.54 -3.19 2.96
N ALA A 88 -14.39 -3.35 4.27
CA ALA A 88 -13.10 -3.52 4.90
C ALA A 88 -12.38 -4.77 4.38
N PHE A 89 -11.08 -4.65 4.18
CA PHE A 89 -10.20 -5.76 3.86
C PHE A 89 -9.61 -6.35 5.13
N LEU A 90 -10.02 -7.56 5.48
CA LEU A 90 -9.57 -8.25 6.68
C LEU A 90 -8.70 -9.44 6.26
N THR A 91 -7.43 -9.43 6.64
CA THR A 91 -6.51 -10.55 6.42
C THR A 91 -6.39 -11.39 7.68
N GLU A 92 -6.29 -12.71 7.52
CA GLU A 92 -6.07 -13.65 8.63
C GLU A 92 -4.62 -13.57 9.15
N GLY A 93 -4.43 -13.90 10.42
CA GLY A 93 -3.11 -14.00 11.06
C GLY A 93 -2.57 -12.64 11.55
N SER A 94 -1.24 -12.54 11.58
CA SER A 94 -0.53 -11.36 12.04
C SER A 94 -0.75 -10.19 11.08
N SER A 95 -1.64 -9.28 11.42
CA SER A 95 -2.06 -8.16 10.57
C SER A 95 -1.75 -6.81 11.21
N LEU A 96 -1.48 -5.82 10.34
CA LEU A 96 -1.37 -4.43 10.73
C LEU A 96 -2.72 -3.74 10.58
N GLU A 97 -3.05 -2.87 11.52
CA GLU A 97 -4.17 -1.95 11.41
C GLU A 97 -3.82 -0.86 10.40
N ILE A 98 -4.72 -0.59 9.47
CA ILE A 98 -4.59 0.55 8.57
C ILE A 98 -5.11 1.78 9.31
N CYS A 99 -4.28 2.81 9.35
CA CYS A 99 -4.59 4.05 10.06
C CYS A 99 -4.39 5.26 9.14
N ARG A 100 -4.97 6.37 9.56
CA ARG A 100 -4.69 7.70 9.01
C ARG A 100 -4.11 8.58 10.12
N GLU A 101 -2.93 9.11 9.88
CA GLU A 101 -2.26 10.05 10.77
C GLU A 101 -2.38 11.46 10.20
N TRP A 102 -2.84 12.40 11.00
CA TRP A 102 -2.93 13.78 10.59
C TRP A 102 -1.60 14.51 10.82
N VAL A 103 -0.94 14.89 9.73
CA VAL A 103 0.31 15.63 9.74
C VAL A 103 0.13 16.91 8.93
N ARG A 104 0.24 18.07 9.58
CA ARG A 104 0.11 19.39 8.93
C ARG A 104 -1.15 19.49 8.06
N ASN A 105 -2.29 19.15 8.62
CA ASN A 105 -3.62 19.21 7.99
C ASN A 105 -3.81 18.23 6.81
N LYS A 106 -2.92 17.23 6.69
CA LYS A 106 -3.05 16.19 5.67
C LYS A 106 -3.09 14.82 6.32
N ALA A 107 -4.00 14.00 5.87
CA ALA A 107 -4.07 12.63 6.29
C ALA A 107 -3.07 11.77 5.53
N THR A 108 -2.17 11.11 6.24
CA THR A 108 -1.18 10.20 5.68
C THR A 108 -1.48 8.76 6.09
N PRO A 109 -1.33 7.78 5.20
CA PRO A 109 -1.52 6.37 5.57
C PRO A 109 -0.42 5.94 6.56
N ARG A 110 -0.83 5.21 7.58
CA ARG A 110 0.05 4.59 8.56
C ARG A 110 -0.39 3.15 8.83
N TYR A 111 0.55 2.29 9.13
CA TYR A 111 0.32 0.87 9.41
C TYR A 111 0.88 0.58 10.79
N LEU A 112 0.03 0.12 11.70
CA LEU A 112 0.41 -0.10 13.10
C LEU A 112 0.08 -1.53 13.53
N PRO A 113 0.92 -2.14 14.36
CA PRO A 113 0.51 -3.37 15.03
C PRO A 113 -0.66 -3.08 15.98
N PRO A 114 -1.61 -4.02 16.15
CA PRO A 114 -2.75 -3.84 17.06
C PRO A 114 -2.33 -3.49 18.49
N THR A 115 -1.15 -3.96 18.91
CA THR A 115 -0.56 -3.74 20.23
C THR A 115 0.11 -2.37 20.39
N ALA A 116 0.13 -1.52 19.37
CA ALA A 116 0.76 -0.21 19.45
C ALA A 116 0.09 0.65 20.53
N SER A 117 0.89 1.11 21.51
CA SER A 117 0.46 1.97 22.61
C SER A 117 0.43 3.44 22.18
N VAL A 118 -0.50 3.78 21.28
CA VAL A 118 -0.76 5.14 20.82
C VAL A 118 -2.23 5.48 21.00
N ARG A 119 -2.54 6.76 21.16
CA ARG A 119 -3.94 7.19 21.19
C ARG A 119 -4.58 6.94 19.83
N LYS A 120 -5.61 6.11 19.83
CA LYS A 120 -6.35 5.71 18.63
C LYS A 120 -7.74 6.30 18.66
N LEU A 121 -8.14 6.91 17.56
CA LEU A 121 -9.49 7.38 17.29
C LEU A 121 -10.10 6.54 16.18
N ALA A 122 -11.41 6.59 16.01
CA ALA A 122 -12.12 5.98 14.88
C ALA A 122 -13.30 6.83 14.46
N ARG A 123 -13.69 6.69 13.18
CA ARG A 123 -14.94 7.23 12.65
C ARG A 123 -15.93 6.11 12.43
N MET A 124 -17.13 6.34 12.87
CA MET A 124 -18.20 5.37 12.69
C MET A 124 -18.94 5.62 11.39
N VAL A 125 -19.42 4.54 10.82
CA VAL A 125 -20.27 4.54 9.63
C VAL A 125 -21.56 3.76 9.90
N ARG A 126 -22.65 4.25 9.33
CA ARG A 126 -23.89 3.51 9.14
C ARG A 126 -24.01 3.19 7.66
N ARG A 127 -24.02 1.91 7.34
CA ARG A 127 -24.12 1.43 5.95
C ARG A 127 -25.58 1.18 5.59
N GLY A 128 -26.03 1.75 4.46
CA GLY A 128 -27.33 1.43 3.90
C GLY A 128 -27.39 0.01 3.35
N SER A 129 -28.60 -0.41 2.97
CA SER A 129 -28.78 -1.71 2.31
C SER A 129 -27.93 -1.78 1.04
N ARG A 130 -27.24 -2.90 0.89
CA ARG A 130 -26.40 -3.14 -0.28
C ARG A 130 -27.24 -3.74 -1.40
N ASP A 131 -27.05 -3.24 -2.61
CA ASP A 131 -27.54 -3.93 -3.80
C ASP A 131 -26.97 -5.36 -3.84
N LYS A 132 -27.85 -6.33 -4.09
CA LYS A 132 -27.50 -7.75 -4.17
C LYS A 132 -26.72 -8.08 -5.46
N ASN A 133 -25.71 -7.25 -5.81
CA ASN A 133 -24.89 -7.55 -6.98
C ASN A 133 -23.84 -8.60 -6.58
N PRO A 134 -23.95 -9.85 -7.07
CA PRO A 134 -23.14 -10.96 -6.59
C PRO A 134 -21.67 -10.88 -7.03
N ILE A 135 -21.34 -10.04 -8.01
CA ILE A 135 -19.98 -9.98 -8.57
C ILE A 135 -19.32 -8.66 -8.16
N ALA A 136 -18.76 -8.65 -6.98
CA ALA A 136 -17.89 -7.53 -6.59
C ALA A 136 -16.52 -7.66 -7.29
N PRO A 137 -16.02 -6.57 -7.89
CA PRO A 137 -14.67 -6.56 -8.45
C PRO A 137 -13.65 -6.98 -7.41
N ARG A 138 -12.65 -7.77 -7.82
CA ARG A 138 -11.62 -8.28 -6.91
C ARG A 138 -10.24 -8.15 -7.53
N LEU A 139 -9.28 -7.72 -6.75
CA LEU A 139 -7.88 -7.81 -7.15
C LEU A 139 -7.43 -9.26 -7.34
N PRO A 140 -6.49 -9.54 -8.26
CA PRO A 140 -5.87 -10.85 -8.37
C PRO A 140 -5.36 -11.35 -7.02
N LYS A 141 -5.41 -12.66 -6.78
CA LYS A 141 -4.97 -13.25 -5.50
C LYS A 141 -3.48 -13.05 -5.22
N SER A 142 -2.68 -12.90 -6.26
CA SER A 142 -1.23 -12.75 -6.17
C SER A 142 -0.70 -11.74 -7.17
N PRO A 143 0.47 -11.14 -6.91
CA PRO A 143 1.11 -10.23 -7.86
C PRO A 143 1.51 -10.96 -9.14
N PRO A 144 1.65 -10.24 -10.28
CA PRO A 144 2.11 -10.79 -11.54
C PRO A 144 3.62 -11.11 -11.48
N THR A 145 3.98 -12.20 -10.83
CA THR A 145 5.36 -12.58 -10.49
C THR A 145 6.29 -12.59 -11.72
N ARG A 146 5.80 -13.09 -12.86
CA ARG A 146 6.60 -13.13 -14.10
C ARG A 146 6.98 -11.72 -14.56
N ARG A 147 6.05 -10.78 -14.54
CA ARG A 147 6.31 -9.39 -14.91
C ARG A 147 7.29 -8.73 -13.95
N ILE A 148 7.11 -8.96 -12.64
CA ILE A 148 8.00 -8.42 -11.62
C ILE A 148 9.42 -8.95 -11.82
N LEU A 149 9.57 -10.25 -12.06
CA LEU A 149 10.89 -10.86 -12.32
C LEU A 149 11.57 -10.26 -13.55
N LEU A 150 10.84 -10.08 -14.65
CA LEU A 150 11.40 -9.45 -15.86
C LEU A 150 11.81 -8.00 -15.62
N GLU A 151 11.03 -7.23 -14.84
CA GLU A 151 11.39 -5.87 -14.45
C GLU A 151 12.67 -5.84 -13.60
N GLU A 152 12.82 -6.75 -12.61
CA GLU A 152 14.02 -6.83 -11.77
C GLU A 152 15.25 -7.20 -12.60
N ILE A 153 15.13 -8.18 -13.49
CA ILE A 153 16.23 -8.57 -14.40
C ILE A 153 16.61 -7.37 -15.30
N SER A 154 15.63 -6.67 -15.85
CA SER A 154 15.88 -5.49 -16.68
C SER A 154 16.60 -4.37 -15.91
N ILE A 155 16.23 -4.14 -14.66
CA ILE A 155 16.89 -3.16 -13.78
C ILE A 155 18.35 -3.56 -13.54
N ILE A 156 18.62 -4.82 -13.21
CA ILE A 156 19.98 -5.33 -13.00
C ILE A 156 20.83 -5.14 -14.25
N ILE A 157 20.31 -5.46 -15.43
CA ILE A 157 21.03 -5.30 -16.68
C ILE A 157 21.26 -3.83 -17.01
N LEU A 158 20.18 -3.01 -17.02
CA LEU A 158 20.24 -1.63 -17.52
C LEU A 158 20.90 -0.65 -16.54
N LEU A 159 20.73 -0.83 -15.24
CA LEU A 159 21.26 0.07 -14.21
C LEU A 159 22.50 -0.49 -13.52
N GLY A 160 22.80 -1.77 -13.69
CA GLY A 160 23.96 -2.41 -13.07
C GLY A 160 25.01 -2.86 -14.08
N ILE A 161 24.70 -3.90 -14.85
CA ILE A 161 25.71 -4.57 -15.71
C ILE A 161 26.18 -3.65 -16.84
N ILE A 162 25.26 -3.06 -17.62
CA ILE A 162 25.63 -2.19 -18.74
C ILE A 162 26.50 -1.01 -18.27
N PRO A 163 26.12 -0.22 -17.23
CA PRO A 163 26.96 0.85 -16.75
C PRO A 163 28.34 0.41 -16.25
N SER A 164 28.46 -0.79 -15.65
CA SER A 164 29.76 -1.35 -15.22
C SER A 164 30.69 -1.58 -16.39
N PHE A 165 30.20 -2.15 -17.48
CA PHE A 165 30.99 -2.35 -18.68
C PHE A 165 31.30 -1.04 -19.42
N LEU A 166 30.35 -0.10 -19.50
CA LEU A 166 30.61 1.22 -20.07
C LEU A 166 31.67 1.97 -19.27
N TRP A 167 31.60 1.95 -17.96
CA TRP A 167 32.63 2.56 -17.12
C TRP A 167 34.01 1.94 -17.37
N ALA A 168 34.09 0.61 -17.40
CA ALA A 168 35.34 -0.10 -17.66
C ALA A 168 35.90 0.22 -19.06
N HIS A 169 35.07 0.30 -20.08
CA HIS A 169 35.45 0.66 -21.44
C HIS A 169 36.14 2.03 -21.54
N PHE A 170 35.63 3.00 -20.81
CA PHE A 170 36.14 4.40 -20.87
C PHE A 170 37.28 4.67 -19.87
N ASN A 171 37.41 3.88 -18.79
CA ASN A 171 38.30 4.20 -17.67
C ASN A 171 39.34 3.11 -17.37
N ALA A 172 39.23 1.91 -17.92
CA ALA A 172 40.14 0.81 -17.67
C ALA A 172 40.97 0.46 -18.91
N SER A 173 42.04 -0.29 -18.71
CA SER A 173 42.85 -0.83 -19.82
C SER A 173 42.05 -1.90 -20.60
N PRO A 174 42.32 -2.07 -21.92
CA PRO A 174 41.64 -3.10 -22.72
C PRO A 174 41.66 -4.50 -22.12
N GLY A 175 42.82 -4.92 -21.60
CA GLY A 175 43.00 -6.24 -20.96
C GLY A 175 42.20 -6.41 -19.65
N TYR A 176 41.75 -5.31 -19.04
CA TYR A 176 40.92 -5.39 -17.83
C TYR A 176 39.53 -5.98 -18.11
N ILE A 177 38.91 -5.63 -19.24
CA ILE A 177 37.61 -6.18 -19.61
C ILE A 177 37.73 -7.68 -19.91
N GLU A 178 38.77 -8.09 -20.63
CA GLU A 178 38.97 -9.48 -21.00
C GLU A 178 39.18 -10.41 -19.79
N SER A 179 39.92 -9.95 -18.78
CA SER A 179 40.18 -10.73 -17.57
C SER A 179 39.21 -10.49 -16.44
N GLY A 180 38.63 -9.29 -16.34
CA GLY A 180 37.80 -8.82 -15.23
C GLY A 180 36.27 -8.88 -15.46
N TRP A 181 35.82 -9.36 -16.64
CA TRP A 181 34.38 -9.38 -16.95
C TRP A 181 33.51 -10.08 -15.92
N PRO A 182 33.90 -11.16 -15.22
CA PRO A 182 33.09 -11.77 -14.20
C PRO A 182 32.86 -10.82 -13.01
N GLY A 183 33.89 -10.05 -12.64
CA GLY A 183 33.78 -9.01 -11.59
C GLY A 183 32.87 -7.86 -11.99
N LEU A 184 32.89 -7.45 -13.26
CA LEU A 184 31.99 -6.42 -13.79
C LEU A 184 30.52 -6.87 -13.76
N ILE A 185 30.24 -8.12 -14.10
CA ILE A 185 28.91 -8.70 -13.99
C ILE A 185 28.47 -8.74 -12.52
N LEU A 186 29.30 -9.31 -11.63
CA LEU A 186 28.99 -9.43 -10.21
C LEU A 186 28.74 -8.06 -9.58
N GLY A 187 29.62 -7.09 -9.81
CA GLY A 187 29.46 -5.72 -9.36
C GLY A 187 28.19 -5.07 -9.89
N GLY A 188 27.88 -5.27 -11.18
CA GLY A 188 26.67 -4.81 -11.82
C GLY A 188 25.41 -5.42 -11.21
N VAL A 189 25.41 -6.72 -10.90
CA VAL A 189 24.29 -7.40 -10.22
C VAL A 189 24.07 -6.80 -8.83
N ILE A 190 25.14 -6.64 -8.05
CA ILE A 190 25.06 -6.03 -6.71
C ILE A 190 24.51 -4.61 -6.79
N LEU A 191 25.02 -3.78 -7.71
CA LEU A 191 24.54 -2.41 -7.89
C LEU A 191 23.06 -2.38 -8.31
N GLY A 192 22.63 -3.26 -9.22
CA GLY A 192 21.25 -3.38 -9.65
C GLY A 192 20.30 -3.78 -8.51
N ILE A 193 20.71 -4.73 -7.66
CA ILE A 193 19.93 -5.11 -6.46
C ILE A 193 19.86 -3.96 -5.47
N LEU A 194 20.98 -3.29 -5.18
CA LEU A 194 21.02 -2.17 -4.26
C LEU A 194 20.15 -0.98 -4.75
N SER A 195 20.16 -0.71 -6.06
CA SER A 195 19.27 0.33 -6.62
C SER A 195 17.80 0.03 -6.34
N GLY A 196 17.40 -1.25 -6.38
CA GLY A 196 16.05 -1.70 -6.08
C GLY A 196 15.59 -1.47 -4.63
N LEU A 197 16.51 -1.27 -3.68
CA LEU A 197 16.17 -0.91 -2.29
C LEU A 197 15.52 0.47 -2.21
N PHE A 198 16.00 1.43 -3.00
CA PHE A 198 15.59 2.83 -2.93
C PHE A 198 14.64 3.22 -4.04
N TRP A 199 14.74 2.60 -5.21
CA TRP A 199 13.97 2.96 -6.38
C TRP A 199 13.54 1.74 -7.20
N ARG A 200 12.28 1.73 -7.58
CA ARG A 200 11.68 0.82 -8.55
C ARG A 200 10.66 1.55 -9.39
N PRO A 201 10.43 1.13 -10.64
CA PRO A 201 9.35 1.66 -11.46
C PRO A 201 8.02 1.57 -10.74
N LYS A 202 7.23 2.65 -10.79
CA LYS A 202 5.88 2.67 -10.23
C LYS A 202 5.00 1.67 -10.98
N GLN A 203 4.21 0.91 -10.25
CA GLN A 203 3.20 0.06 -10.85
C GLN A 203 1.99 0.90 -11.31
N PRO A 204 1.28 0.44 -12.36
CA PRO A 204 0.00 1.05 -12.73
C PRO A 204 -1.01 0.89 -11.58
N THR A 205 -1.99 1.79 -11.54
CA THR A 205 -3.17 1.62 -10.69
C THR A 205 -4.01 0.48 -11.26
N TRP A 206 -4.44 -0.42 -10.41
CA TRP A 206 -5.32 -1.52 -10.80
C TRP A 206 -6.76 -1.05 -10.79
N TRP A 207 -7.44 -1.36 -11.86
CA TRP A 207 -8.89 -1.20 -11.98
C TRP A 207 -9.52 -2.56 -11.65
N ALA A 208 -10.45 -2.56 -10.76
CA ALA A 208 -11.19 -3.75 -10.38
C ALA A 208 -12.50 -3.85 -11.19
#